data_9f621fd8f898272e391795840640166f
#
_entry.id   9f621fd8f898272e391795840640166f
#
_cell.length_a   1.000
_cell.length_b   1.000
_cell.length_c   1.000
_cell.angle_alpha   90.00
_cell.angle_beta   90.00
_cell.angle_gamma   90.00
#
_symmetry.space_group_name_H-M   'P 1'
#
loop_
_entity.id
_entity.type
_entity.pdbx_description
1 polymer ?
#
loop_
_entity_poly.entity_id
_entity_poly.type
_entity_poly.pdbx_seq_one_letter_code
_entity_poly.pdbx_strand_id
1 'polypeptide(L)'
;EEGFKTNFVLINSKNANALTGRKGIEDINTLFSKLNFDSFELVNPVMSSTGVIGNRLPMEKLISGALKFDLTAKSGENLSRAIMTTDAYPKTCLYEVKLEDGSSFKIGAVAKGAGMINPNLATMLCFICTDAAAPYADIMEALKVNSETTFNAISVDGDTSTNDTVM
;
A
#
# COMPACT_ATOMS: atom_id res chain seq x y z
N GLU A 1 2.04 1.53 -15.10
CA GLU A 1 2.36 2.10 -16.43
C GLU A 1 3.69 2.85 -16.35
N GLU A 2 4.55 2.66 -17.34
CA GLU A 2 5.80 3.42 -17.43
C GLU A 2 5.49 4.93 -17.49
N GLY A 3 6.13 5.71 -16.62
CA GLY A 3 5.86 7.15 -16.51
C GLY A 3 4.71 7.54 -15.58
N PHE A 4 3.95 6.60 -15.00
CA PHE A 4 3.00 6.94 -13.95
C PHE A 4 3.73 7.44 -12.70
N LYS A 5 3.34 8.61 -12.25
CA LYS A 5 3.90 9.23 -11.04
C LYS A 5 2.77 9.59 -10.10
N THR A 6 2.92 9.23 -8.85
CA THR A 6 2.05 9.65 -7.76
C THR A 6 2.88 10.26 -6.65
N ASN A 7 2.31 11.22 -5.94
CA ASN A 7 2.92 11.79 -4.74
C ASN A 7 2.10 11.52 -3.47
N PHE A 8 1.01 10.74 -3.59
CA PHE A 8 0.13 10.48 -2.46
C PHE A 8 -0.54 9.11 -2.57
N VAL A 9 -0.36 8.30 -1.54
CA VAL A 9 -1.04 7.02 -1.39
C VAL A 9 -1.85 7.04 -0.10
N LEU A 10 -3.18 7.00 -0.21
CA LEU A 10 -4.06 6.87 0.94
C LEU A 10 -4.32 5.40 1.22
N ILE A 11 -3.98 4.97 2.43
CA ILE A 11 -4.20 3.58 2.85
C ILE A 11 -5.22 3.56 3.97
N ASN A 12 -6.28 2.76 3.83
CA ASN A 12 -7.21 2.52 4.91
C ASN A 12 -7.32 1.04 5.25
N SER A 13 -7.51 0.75 6.52
CA SER A 13 -7.77 -0.59 7.04
C SER A 13 -9.21 -0.74 7.53
N LYS A 14 -9.63 -1.98 7.76
CA LYS A 14 -10.95 -2.42 8.26
C LYS A 14 -12.10 -2.41 7.26
N ASN A 15 -12.03 -1.65 6.17
CA ASN A 15 -13.04 -1.61 5.12
C ASN A 15 -12.35 -1.59 3.75
N ALA A 16 -12.51 -2.66 2.99
CA ALA A 16 -12.00 -2.76 1.62
C ALA A 16 -12.97 -2.11 0.64
N ASN A 17 -12.47 -1.38 -0.34
CA ASN A 17 -13.28 -0.93 -1.48
C ASN A 17 -13.32 -2.04 -2.53
N ALA A 18 -14.04 -3.11 -2.21
CA ALA A 18 -14.20 -4.30 -3.04
C ALA A 18 -15.67 -4.70 -3.12
N LEU A 19 -16.12 -5.17 -4.28
CA LEU A 19 -17.52 -5.50 -4.58
C LEU A 19 -18.49 -4.31 -4.35
N THR A 20 -18.02 -3.09 -4.52
CA THR A 20 -18.79 -1.85 -4.34
C THR A 20 -19.28 -1.27 -5.66
N GLY A 21 -18.88 -1.88 -6.79
CA GLY A 21 -19.28 -1.48 -8.13
C GLY A 21 -18.86 -0.06 -8.49
N ARG A 22 -19.61 0.56 -9.41
CA ARG A 22 -19.33 1.93 -9.88
C ARG A 22 -19.33 2.95 -8.73
N LYS A 23 -20.20 2.76 -7.74
CA LYS A 23 -20.26 3.66 -6.58
C LYS A 23 -18.97 3.69 -5.76
N GLY A 24 -18.25 2.57 -5.68
CA GLY A 24 -16.96 2.55 -5.03
C GLY A 24 -15.87 3.35 -5.78
N ILE A 25 -15.95 3.41 -7.11
CA ILE A 25 -15.09 4.26 -7.93
C ILE A 25 -15.44 5.74 -7.70
N GLU A 26 -16.73 6.06 -7.70
CA GLU A 26 -17.23 7.42 -7.41
C GLU A 26 -16.83 7.89 -6.01
N ASP A 27 -16.81 6.99 -5.02
CA ASP A 27 -16.35 7.28 -3.67
C ASP A 27 -14.87 7.67 -3.65
N ILE A 28 -14.01 6.95 -4.35
CA ILE A 28 -12.57 7.28 -4.44
C ILE A 28 -12.39 8.66 -5.09
N ASN A 29 -13.06 8.91 -6.20
CA ASN A 29 -12.98 10.20 -6.89
C ASN A 29 -13.48 11.35 -6.00
N THR A 30 -14.59 11.13 -5.29
CA THR A 30 -15.14 12.09 -4.33
C THR A 30 -14.18 12.33 -3.16
N LEU A 31 -13.55 11.27 -2.63
CA LEU A 31 -12.57 11.37 -1.57
C LEU A 31 -11.44 12.31 -1.98
N PHE A 32 -10.77 12.00 -3.08
CA PHE A 32 -9.62 12.80 -3.52
C PHE A 32 -10.01 14.24 -3.92
N SER A 33 -11.20 14.46 -4.48
CA SER A 33 -11.68 15.82 -4.79
C SER A 33 -11.97 16.68 -3.55
N LYS A 34 -12.15 16.05 -2.38
CA LYS A 34 -12.37 16.73 -1.09
C LYS A 34 -11.09 16.93 -0.28
N LEU A 35 -10.01 16.26 -0.64
CA LEU A 35 -8.72 16.44 0.02
C LEU A 35 -8.02 17.64 -0.60
N ASN A 36 -7.90 18.70 0.17
CA ASN A 36 -7.14 19.88 -0.18
C ASN A 36 -6.15 20.19 0.95
N PHE A 37 -4.89 20.26 0.61
CA PHE A 37 -3.82 20.57 1.54
C PHE A 37 -3.15 21.88 1.11
N ASP A 38 -3.08 22.88 1.98
CA ASP A 38 -2.60 24.21 1.66
C ASP A 38 -1.18 24.25 1.06
N SER A 39 -0.34 23.30 1.43
CA SER A 39 1.08 23.22 1.03
C SER A 39 1.41 22.09 0.06
N PHE A 40 0.40 21.35 -0.42
CA PHE A 40 0.62 20.12 -1.13
C PHE A 40 -0.48 19.83 -2.16
N GLU A 41 -0.12 19.81 -3.42
CA GLU A 41 -1.02 19.44 -4.51
C GLU A 41 -0.96 17.92 -4.77
N LEU A 42 -2.12 17.30 -4.88
CA LEU A 42 -2.23 15.88 -5.18
C LEU A 42 -1.97 15.63 -6.68
N VAL A 43 -1.00 14.77 -6.97
CA VAL A 43 -0.69 14.32 -8.32
C VAL A 43 -0.98 12.83 -8.43
N ASN A 44 -1.98 12.46 -9.24
CA ASN A 44 -2.41 11.07 -9.47
C ASN A 44 -2.54 10.26 -8.16
N PRO A 45 -3.32 10.71 -7.18
CA PRO A 45 -3.40 10.04 -5.89
C PRO A 45 -3.94 8.61 -6.03
N VAL A 46 -3.36 7.70 -5.26
CA VAL A 46 -3.71 6.28 -5.25
C VAL A 46 -4.37 5.92 -3.92
N MET A 47 -5.37 5.06 -3.98
CA MET A 47 -5.99 4.49 -2.78
C MET A 47 -5.72 3.00 -2.69
N SER A 48 -5.27 2.55 -1.52
CA SER A 48 -5.16 1.15 -1.15
C SER A 48 -6.05 0.89 0.06
N SER A 49 -6.91 -0.13 -0.01
CA SER A 49 -7.90 -0.42 1.03
C SER A 49 -7.90 -1.90 1.39
N THR A 50 -8.14 -2.20 2.66
CA THR A 50 -8.19 -3.58 3.15
C THR A 50 -9.21 -3.74 4.28
N GLY A 51 -9.83 -4.91 4.39
CA GLY A 51 -10.79 -5.27 5.44
C GLY A 51 -12.09 -5.84 4.90
N VAL A 52 -13.20 -5.49 5.51
CA VAL A 52 -14.52 -6.01 5.15
C VAL A 52 -14.89 -5.65 3.71
N ILE A 53 -15.33 -6.63 2.94
CA ILE A 53 -15.69 -6.55 1.52
C ILE A 53 -17.21 -6.31 1.39
N GLY A 54 -17.64 -5.63 0.31
CA GLY A 54 -19.05 -5.43 -0.05
C GLY A 54 -19.72 -4.23 0.61
N ASN A 55 -19.08 -3.60 1.58
CA ASN A 55 -19.57 -2.38 2.20
C ASN A 55 -18.89 -1.15 1.59
N ARG A 56 -19.65 -0.11 1.32
CA ARG A 56 -19.07 1.16 0.87
C ARG A 56 -18.21 1.79 1.95
N LEU A 57 -17.21 2.54 1.50
CA LEU A 57 -16.30 3.26 2.37
C LEU A 57 -17.05 4.30 3.23
N PRO A 58 -16.68 4.45 4.52
CA PRO A 58 -17.26 5.46 5.40
C PRO A 58 -16.69 6.85 5.07
N MET A 59 -17.17 7.45 4.00
CA MET A 59 -16.62 8.62 3.32
C MET A 59 -16.35 9.80 4.26
N GLU A 60 -17.33 10.16 5.10
CA GLU A 60 -17.18 11.28 6.03
C GLU A 60 -16.01 11.07 7.00
N LYS A 61 -15.85 9.83 7.50
CA LYS A 61 -14.74 9.48 8.41
C LYS A 61 -13.39 9.51 7.69
N LEU A 62 -13.35 9.00 6.45
CA LEU A 62 -12.11 8.98 5.66
C LEU A 62 -11.66 10.40 5.31
N ILE A 63 -12.57 11.24 4.81
CA ILE A 63 -12.27 12.63 4.45
C ILE A 63 -11.81 13.41 5.70
N SER A 64 -12.59 13.35 6.79
CA SER A 64 -12.25 14.08 8.01
C SER A 64 -10.96 13.59 8.67
N GLY A 65 -10.66 12.30 8.54
CA GLY A 65 -9.41 11.71 9.00
C GLY A 65 -8.21 12.13 8.16
N ALA A 66 -8.34 12.05 6.84
CA ALA A 66 -7.25 12.39 5.93
C ALA A 66 -6.87 13.88 5.98
N LEU A 67 -7.84 14.77 6.17
CA LEU A 67 -7.58 16.21 6.34
C LEU A 67 -6.83 16.55 7.64
N LYS A 68 -6.70 15.61 8.58
CA LYS A 68 -5.94 15.78 9.82
C LYS A 68 -4.53 15.21 9.73
N PHE A 69 -4.11 14.69 8.60
CA PHE A 69 -2.77 14.14 8.45
C PHE A 69 -1.71 15.24 8.60
N ASP A 70 -0.74 14.96 9.44
CA ASP A 70 0.51 15.70 9.44
C ASP A 70 1.40 15.15 8.31
N LEU A 71 1.42 15.85 7.17
CA LEU A 71 2.20 15.46 5.99
C LEU A 71 3.73 15.56 6.22
N THR A 72 4.16 16.14 7.33
CA THR A 72 5.58 16.21 7.71
C THR A 72 6.02 15.06 8.60
N ALA A 73 5.06 14.33 9.17
CA ALA A 73 5.33 13.19 10.04
C ALA A 73 6.02 12.04 9.28
N LYS A 74 7.05 11.47 9.91
CA LYS A 74 7.82 10.36 9.35
C LYS A 74 7.82 9.21 10.35
N SER A 75 6.87 8.28 10.20
CA SER A 75 6.76 7.13 11.10
C SER A 75 6.29 5.87 10.36
N GLY A 76 7.24 5.02 9.97
CA GLY A 76 6.97 3.69 9.45
C GLY A 76 6.26 2.80 10.49
N GLU A 77 6.55 2.99 11.78
CA GLU A 77 5.89 2.25 12.86
C GLU A 77 4.40 2.60 12.93
N ASN A 78 4.03 3.87 12.90
CA ASN A 78 2.62 4.27 12.91
C ASN A 78 1.89 3.76 11.67
N LEU A 79 2.50 3.85 10.50
CA LEU A 79 1.95 3.30 9.28
C LEU A 79 1.72 1.78 9.39
N SER A 80 2.72 1.03 9.86
CA SER A 80 2.62 -0.43 9.98
C SER A 80 1.51 -0.88 10.92
N ARG A 81 1.27 -0.13 12.00
CA ARG A 81 0.16 -0.38 12.93
C ARG A 81 -1.20 0.02 12.33
N ALA A 82 -1.26 1.13 11.61
CA ALA A 82 -2.50 1.66 11.04
C ALA A 82 -3.08 0.76 9.95
N ILE A 83 -2.25 0.07 9.18
CA ILE A 83 -2.71 -0.81 8.10
C ILE A 83 -3.12 -2.21 8.56
N MET A 84 -2.85 -2.58 9.82
CA MET A 84 -3.22 -3.89 10.36
C MET A 84 -4.74 -4.10 10.41
N THR A 85 -5.16 -5.35 10.21
CA THR A 85 -6.53 -5.80 10.44
C THR A 85 -6.58 -6.89 11.51
N THR A 86 -6.30 -8.14 11.15
CA THR A 86 -6.21 -9.30 12.05
C THR A 86 -4.77 -9.68 12.36
N ASP A 87 -3.83 -8.90 11.92
CA ASP A 87 -2.40 -9.12 12.14
C ASP A 87 -2.06 -9.12 13.64
N ALA A 88 -1.26 -10.08 14.07
CA ALA A 88 -0.82 -10.19 15.46
C ALA A 88 0.28 -9.17 15.81
N TYR A 89 1.03 -8.71 14.81
CA TYR A 89 2.15 -7.77 14.97
C TYR A 89 2.38 -6.95 13.69
N PRO A 90 2.93 -5.74 13.82
CA PRO A 90 3.33 -4.93 12.67
C PRO A 90 4.53 -5.55 11.95
N LYS A 91 4.53 -5.47 10.61
CA LYS A 91 5.59 -6.03 9.76
C LYS A 91 6.32 -4.90 9.06
N THR A 92 7.59 -4.74 9.43
CA THR A 92 8.47 -3.72 8.85
C THR A 92 9.87 -4.29 8.65
N CYS A 93 10.58 -3.79 7.65
CA CYS A 93 12.00 -4.03 7.50
C CYS A 93 12.70 -2.78 6.96
N LEU A 94 14.01 -2.71 7.22
CA LEU A 94 14.89 -1.69 6.67
C LEU A 94 16.27 -2.31 6.49
N TYR A 95 16.80 -2.23 5.28
CA TYR A 95 18.11 -2.71 4.94
C TYR A 95 18.94 -1.61 4.29
N GLU A 96 20.24 -1.62 4.53
CA GLU A 96 21.23 -0.92 3.75
C GLU A 96 21.97 -1.96 2.88
N VAL A 97 21.93 -1.76 1.58
CA VAL A 97 22.59 -2.61 0.60
C VAL A 97 23.86 -1.91 0.14
N LYS A 98 25.01 -2.55 0.35
CA LYS A 98 26.31 -2.07 -0.10
C LYS A 98 26.67 -2.70 -1.44
N LEU A 99 27.07 -1.88 -2.39
CA LEU A 99 27.49 -2.31 -3.72
C LEU A 99 29.00 -2.52 -3.77
N GLU A 100 29.46 -3.24 -4.79
CA GLU A 100 30.88 -3.55 -4.98
C GLU A 100 31.76 -2.32 -5.21
N ASP A 101 31.18 -1.25 -5.76
CA ASP A 101 31.86 0.03 -5.98
C ASP A 101 31.97 0.90 -4.71
N GLY A 102 31.47 0.40 -3.58
CA GLY A 102 31.47 1.08 -2.28
C GLY A 102 30.29 2.03 -2.05
N SER A 103 29.40 2.22 -3.03
CA SER A 103 28.15 2.95 -2.85
C SER A 103 27.13 2.11 -2.05
N SER A 104 26.07 2.74 -1.56
CA SER A 104 25.00 2.03 -0.89
C SER A 104 23.65 2.67 -1.17
N PHE A 105 22.59 1.89 -1.03
CA PHE A 105 21.21 2.39 -1.00
C PHE A 105 20.43 1.72 0.14
N LYS A 106 19.31 2.30 0.49
CA LYS A 106 18.41 1.75 1.49
C LYS A 106 17.14 1.21 0.82
N ILE A 107 16.62 0.14 1.39
CA ILE A 107 15.33 -0.42 1.04
C ILE A 107 14.56 -0.70 2.32
N GLY A 108 13.38 -0.14 2.43
CA GLY A 108 12.49 -0.34 3.56
C GLY A 108 11.11 -0.76 3.11
N ALA A 109 10.44 -1.56 3.91
CA ALA A 109 9.09 -1.97 3.61
C ALA A 109 8.20 -1.98 4.85
N VAL A 110 6.92 -1.73 4.60
CA VAL A 110 5.83 -1.92 5.55
C VAL A 110 4.81 -2.83 4.92
N ALA A 111 4.43 -3.89 5.63
CA ALA A 111 3.49 -4.87 5.12
C ALA A 111 2.43 -5.24 6.15
N LYS A 112 1.28 -5.73 5.67
CA LYS A 112 0.25 -6.39 6.46
C LYS A 112 -0.29 -7.61 5.74
N GLY A 113 -0.78 -8.57 6.48
CA GLY A 113 -1.43 -9.79 6.03
C GLY A 113 -1.35 -10.86 7.11
N ALA A 114 -2.47 -11.51 7.40
CA ALA A 114 -2.58 -12.57 8.41
C ALA A 114 -3.60 -13.65 8.03
N GLY A 115 -4.66 -13.32 7.32
CA GLY A 115 -5.67 -14.23 6.79
C GLY A 115 -6.10 -13.79 5.40
N MET A 116 -6.88 -14.63 4.71
CA MET A 116 -7.23 -14.52 3.31
C MET A 116 -5.94 -14.50 2.45
N ILE A 117 -5.05 -15.48 2.72
CA ILE A 117 -3.74 -15.59 2.08
C ILE A 117 -3.63 -16.91 1.34
N ASN A 118 -3.53 -16.83 0.01
CA ASN A 118 -3.32 -17.95 -0.91
C ASN A 118 -2.47 -17.48 -2.10
N PRO A 119 -1.59 -18.31 -2.69
CA PRO A 119 -0.79 -17.94 -3.85
C PRO A 119 -1.58 -17.30 -4.98
N ASN A 120 -0.97 -16.36 -5.69
CA ASN A 120 -1.54 -15.52 -6.73
C ASN A 120 -2.57 -14.50 -6.24
N LEU A 121 -2.23 -13.76 -5.22
CA LEU A 121 -2.93 -12.63 -4.59
C LEU A 121 -3.62 -12.99 -3.26
N ALA A 122 -2.99 -12.56 -2.20
CA ALA A 122 -3.45 -12.73 -0.82
C ALA A 122 -3.84 -11.38 -0.20
N THR A 123 -4.68 -11.28 0.81
CA THR A 123 -5.04 -10.00 1.49
C THR A 123 -3.82 -9.34 2.11
N MET A 124 -2.92 -8.95 1.26
CA MET A 124 -1.64 -8.39 1.61
C MET A 124 -1.49 -6.99 1.03
N LEU A 125 -1.08 -6.07 1.86
CA LEU A 125 -0.57 -4.79 1.42
C LEU A 125 0.91 -4.74 1.75
N CYS A 126 1.74 -4.38 0.79
CA CYS A 126 3.17 -4.17 0.98
C CYS A 126 3.61 -2.89 0.25
N PHE A 127 4.19 -1.98 1.00
CA PHE A 127 4.72 -0.71 0.48
C PHE A 127 6.23 -0.73 0.66
N ILE A 128 6.95 -0.70 -0.45
CA ILE A 128 8.41 -0.77 -0.51
C ILE A 128 8.93 0.61 -0.93
N CYS A 129 9.83 1.17 -0.14
CA CYS A 129 10.49 2.43 -0.42
C CYS A 129 11.99 2.22 -0.57
N THR A 130 12.59 2.86 -1.55
CA THR A 130 14.03 2.84 -1.75
C THR A 130 14.54 4.19 -2.26
N ASP A 131 15.79 4.49 -1.96
CA ASP A 131 16.55 5.60 -2.53
C ASP A 131 17.50 5.13 -3.66
N ALA A 132 17.38 3.87 -4.08
CA ALA A 132 18.13 3.35 -5.22
C ALA A 132 17.69 4.04 -6.52
N ALA A 133 18.66 4.48 -7.31
CA ALA A 133 18.44 4.97 -8.66
C ALA A 133 18.49 3.80 -9.64
N ALA A 134 17.33 3.20 -9.93
CA ALA A 134 17.21 2.08 -10.86
C ALA A 134 16.14 2.36 -11.92
N PRO A 135 16.32 1.86 -13.17
CA PRO A 135 15.30 1.93 -14.20
C PRO A 135 14.00 1.24 -13.77
N TYR A 136 12.86 1.79 -14.17
CA TYR A 136 11.55 1.22 -13.86
C TYR A 136 11.42 -0.25 -14.27
N ALA A 137 11.93 -0.59 -15.46
CA ALA A 137 11.88 -1.97 -15.97
C ALA A 137 12.60 -2.95 -15.06
N ASP A 138 13.77 -2.57 -14.53
CA ASP A 138 14.56 -3.42 -13.64
C ASP A 138 13.87 -3.62 -12.29
N ILE A 139 13.25 -2.55 -11.75
CA ILE A 139 12.44 -2.62 -10.52
C ILE A 139 11.26 -3.58 -10.72
N MET A 140 10.55 -3.46 -11.84
CA MET A 140 9.39 -4.32 -12.13
C MET A 140 9.78 -5.78 -12.33
N GLU A 141 10.89 -6.04 -13.01
CA GLU A 141 11.41 -7.40 -13.18
C GLU A 141 11.86 -8.00 -11.83
N ALA A 142 12.58 -7.23 -11.03
CA ALA A 142 12.99 -7.66 -9.69
C ALA A 142 11.77 -7.96 -8.81
N LEU A 143 10.75 -7.11 -8.83
CA LEU A 143 9.51 -7.33 -8.08
C LEU A 143 8.82 -8.63 -8.54
N LYS A 144 8.66 -8.83 -9.84
CA LYS A 144 8.02 -10.02 -10.42
C LYS A 144 8.75 -11.30 -10.02
N VAL A 145 10.06 -11.36 -10.25
CA VAL A 145 10.87 -12.56 -9.97
C VAL A 145 10.85 -12.89 -8.47
N ASN A 146 11.03 -11.89 -7.61
CA ASN A 146 11.06 -12.13 -6.18
C ASN A 146 9.67 -12.45 -5.59
N SER A 147 8.58 -11.97 -6.19
CA SER A 147 7.23 -12.29 -5.73
C SER A 147 6.91 -13.77 -5.82
N GLU A 148 7.45 -14.50 -6.80
CA GLU A 148 7.21 -15.93 -6.97
C GLU A 148 7.73 -16.78 -5.78
N THR A 149 8.85 -16.38 -5.21
CA THR A 149 9.49 -17.10 -4.10
C THR A 149 9.19 -16.53 -2.72
N THR A 150 8.41 -15.45 -2.66
CA THR A 150 8.02 -14.76 -1.41
C THR A 150 6.51 -14.70 -1.28
N PHE A 151 5.87 -13.68 -1.80
CA PHE A 151 4.42 -13.46 -1.65
C PHE A 151 3.59 -14.60 -2.24
N ASN A 152 3.89 -15.06 -3.45
CA ASN A 152 3.19 -16.14 -4.11
C ASN A 152 3.52 -17.54 -3.54
N ALA A 153 4.48 -17.64 -2.63
CA ALA A 153 4.83 -18.89 -1.96
C ALA A 153 4.14 -19.05 -0.58
N ILE A 154 3.29 -18.10 -0.17
CA ILE A 154 2.64 -18.10 1.14
C ILE A 154 1.17 -18.48 0.99
N SER A 155 0.70 -19.45 1.79
CA SER A 155 -0.71 -19.74 1.96
C SER A 155 -1.03 -19.89 3.46
N VAL A 156 -2.15 -19.34 3.91
CA VAL A 156 -2.61 -19.44 5.30
C VAL A 156 -3.92 -20.22 5.40
N ASP A 157 -4.94 -19.84 4.64
CA ASP A 157 -6.29 -20.39 4.72
C ASP A 157 -6.86 -20.80 3.34
N GLY A 158 -6.10 -20.61 2.28
CA GLY A 158 -6.50 -20.96 0.93
C GLY A 158 -7.47 -19.97 0.27
N ASP A 159 -7.80 -18.87 0.94
CA ASP A 159 -8.67 -17.83 0.40
C ASP A 159 -7.86 -16.75 -0.34
N THR A 160 -8.33 -16.34 -1.52
CA THR A 160 -7.73 -15.23 -2.27
C THR A 160 -8.38 -13.90 -1.92
N SER A 161 -7.59 -12.82 -1.98
CA SER A 161 -8.07 -11.47 -1.72
C SER A 161 -8.50 -10.74 -3.00
N THR A 162 -9.22 -9.65 -2.80
CA THR A 162 -9.66 -8.74 -3.86
C THR A 162 -8.82 -7.46 -3.94
N ASN A 163 -7.95 -7.20 -2.98
CA ASN A 163 -7.31 -5.89 -2.79
C ASN A 163 -5.80 -5.94 -2.54
N ASP A 164 -5.14 -7.00 -3.00
CA ASP A 164 -3.70 -7.13 -2.82
C ASP A 164 -2.93 -6.05 -3.55
N THR A 165 -1.92 -5.56 -2.90
CA THR A 165 -1.08 -4.49 -3.45
C THR A 165 0.35 -4.67 -2.98
N VAL A 166 1.28 -4.70 -3.93
CA VAL A 166 2.70 -4.44 -3.71
C VAL A 166 3.07 -3.19 -4.50
N MET A 167 3.59 -2.18 -3.84
CA MET A 167 3.91 -0.89 -4.43
C MET A 167 5.29 -0.43 -3.97
#